data_ca17e00143cde4c6ac3c61fc09a00bd4
#
_entry.id   ca17e00143cde4c6ac3c61fc09a00bd4
#
_cell.length_a   1.000
_cell.length_b   1.000
_cell.length_c   1.000
_cell.angle_alpha   90.00
_cell.angle_beta   90.00
_cell.angle_gamma   90.00
#
_symmetry.space_group_name_H-M   'P 1'
#
loop_
_entity.id
_entity.type
_entity.pdbx_description
1 polymer ?
#
loop_
_entity_poly.entity_id
_entity_poly.type
_entity_poly.pdbx_seq_one_letter_code
_entity_poly.pdbx_strand_id
1 'polypeptide(L)'
;MTGVQTCALPILDNALCVKYPKIFAQRNMDMTETCMCWGFCCGDGWYQILDSLCGQIQHHIDWKQEQKEKYGRGRGCKQVVAVQVKEKFGGLRFYYNGGDDVIDGMVRMAESWAANTCETCGEKGQHQVSNGWHYVACEEHTRKVEEDE
;
A
#
# COMPACT_ATOMS: atom_id res chain seq x y z
N MET A 1 -12.32 4.57 25.59
CA MET A 1 -10.92 4.46 25.13
C MET A 1 -10.89 4.66 23.63
N THR A 2 -10.43 5.79 23.25
CA THR A 2 -10.13 6.08 21.85
C THR A 2 -8.91 5.27 21.47
N GLY A 3 -9.11 4.15 20.77
CA GLY A 3 -8.01 3.48 20.11
C GLY A 3 -7.40 4.42 19.09
N VAL A 4 -6.30 5.04 19.44
CA VAL A 4 -5.47 5.71 18.45
C VAL A 4 -4.90 4.59 17.58
N GLN A 5 -5.49 4.40 16.41
CA GLN A 5 -4.84 3.63 15.38
C GLN A 5 -3.56 4.39 15.04
N THR A 6 -2.44 3.92 15.55
CA THR A 6 -1.13 4.33 15.07
C THR A 6 -0.99 3.78 13.66
N CYS A 7 -1.41 4.59 12.68
CA CYS A 7 -1.07 4.34 11.29
C CYS A 7 0.45 4.44 11.16
N ALA A 8 1.03 3.53 10.46
CA ALA A 8 2.42 3.30 10.06
C ALA A 8 3.52 3.98 10.89
N LEU A 9 4.56 3.26 11.11
CA LEU A 9 5.78 3.84 11.65
C LEU A 9 6.30 4.95 10.72
N PRO A 10 6.82 6.07 11.28
CA PRO A 10 7.30 7.21 10.50
C PRO A 10 8.30 6.85 9.40
N ILE A 11 9.05 5.78 9.56
CA ILE A 11 10.06 5.30 8.60
C ILE A 11 9.44 4.87 7.28
N LEU A 12 8.40 4.02 7.31
CA LEU A 12 7.70 3.54 6.11
C LEU A 12 7.06 4.72 5.36
N ASP A 13 6.33 5.54 6.08
CA ASP A 13 5.61 6.67 5.54
C ASP A 13 6.56 7.69 4.89
N ASN A 14 7.58 8.13 5.62
CA ASN A 14 8.56 9.09 5.12
C ASN A 14 9.32 8.55 3.90
N ALA A 15 9.79 7.31 3.95
CA ALA A 15 10.57 6.72 2.87
C ALA A 15 9.76 6.67 1.56
N LEU A 16 8.53 6.20 1.59
CA LEU A 16 7.69 6.07 0.40
C LEU A 16 7.18 7.42 -0.11
N CYS A 17 6.76 8.31 0.76
CA CYS A 17 6.28 9.64 0.36
C CYS A 17 7.38 10.51 -0.24
N VAL A 18 8.61 10.42 0.25
CA VAL A 18 9.76 11.12 -0.32
C VAL A 18 10.18 10.53 -1.66
N LYS A 19 10.16 9.20 -1.77
CA LYS A 19 10.57 8.50 -2.99
C LYS A 19 9.55 8.65 -4.14
N TYR A 20 8.26 8.69 -3.80
CA TYR A 20 7.16 8.76 -4.78
C TYR A 20 6.22 9.96 -4.52
N PRO A 21 6.72 11.19 -4.61
CA PRO A 21 5.96 12.38 -4.22
C PRO A 21 4.72 12.63 -5.08
N LYS A 22 4.71 12.19 -6.34
CA LYS A 22 3.56 12.34 -7.23
C LYS A 22 2.42 11.38 -6.85
N ILE A 23 2.76 10.14 -6.47
CA ILE A 23 1.78 9.15 -6.02
C ILE A 23 1.19 9.55 -4.66
N PHE A 24 2.01 10.02 -3.74
CA PHE A 24 1.60 10.43 -2.40
C PHE A 24 1.40 11.94 -2.25
N ALA A 25 0.94 12.60 -3.31
CA ALA A 25 0.69 14.04 -3.33
C ALA A 25 -0.32 14.50 -2.27
N GLN A 26 -1.22 13.61 -1.81
CA GLN A 26 -2.23 13.93 -0.79
C GLN A 26 -1.76 13.73 0.65
N ARG A 27 -0.51 13.31 0.87
CA ARG A 27 -0.02 12.98 2.23
C ARG A 27 -0.18 14.14 3.23
N ASN A 28 -0.01 15.36 2.77
CA ASN A 28 -0.06 16.58 3.60
C ASN A 28 -1.36 17.39 3.43
N MET A 29 -2.37 16.82 2.79
CA MET A 29 -3.70 17.46 2.68
C MET A 29 -4.48 17.33 3.98
N ASP A 30 -5.53 18.13 4.11
CA ASP A 30 -6.40 18.13 5.28
C ASP A 30 -7.17 16.81 5.41
N MET A 31 -7.42 16.40 6.65
CA MET A 31 -8.16 15.18 6.99
C MET A 31 -9.60 15.17 6.47
N THR A 32 -10.16 16.32 6.14
CA THR A 32 -11.50 16.42 5.54
C THR A 32 -11.50 16.16 4.04
N GLU A 33 -10.33 16.14 3.40
CA GLU A 33 -10.16 15.97 1.96
C GLU A 33 -9.64 14.60 1.56
N THR A 34 -8.86 13.95 2.43
CA THR A 34 -8.22 12.67 2.11
C THR A 34 -7.93 11.82 3.33
N CYS A 35 -7.93 10.50 3.15
CA CYS A 35 -7.44 9.55 4.15
C CYS A 35 -5.91 9.44 4.16
N MET A 36 -5.21 9.93 3.14
CA MET A 36 -3.74 9.88 3.08
C MET A 36 -3.05 10.79 4.11
N CYS A 37 -3.75 11.76 4.68
CA CYS A 37 -3.22 12.58 5.78
C CYS A 37 -2.80 11.74 7.01
N TRP A 38 -3.39 10.55 7.18
CA TRP A 38 -3.04 9.60 8.23
C TRP A 38 -1.85 8.70 7.90
N GLY A 39 -1.29 8.82 6.69
CA GLY A 39 -0.20 7.98 6.21
C GLY A 39 -0.64 6.55 5.89
N PHE A 40 0.28 5.62 6.04
CA PHE A 40 0.05 4.20 5.79
C PHE A 40 -0.53 3.53 7.03
N CYS A 41 -1.66 2.87 6.88
CA CYS A 41 -2.33 2.12 7.95
C CYS A 41 -2.09 0.61 7.79
N CYS A 42 -0.83 0.23 7.69
CA CYS A 42 -0.35 -1.15 7.60
C CYS A 42 1.04 -1.27 8.21
N GLY A 43 1.48 -2.50 8.46
CA GLY A 43 2.80 -2.76 9.05
C GLY A 43 3.95 -2.64 8.04
N ASP A 44 5.15 -2.51 8.57
CA ASP A 44 6.39 -2.32 7.79
C ASP A 44 6.78 -3.53 6.95
N GLY A 45 6.23 -4.72 7.24
CA GLY A 45 6.47 -5.93 6.48
C GLY A 45 6.02 -5.85 5.03
N TRP A 46 5.15 -4.93 4.69
CA TRP A 46 4.69 -4.68 3.33
C TRP A 46 5.45 -3.56 2.60
N TYR A 47 6.50 -3.02 3.22
CA TYR A 47 7.30 -1.95 2.61
C TYR A 47 7.80 -2.31 1.21
N GLN A 48 8.41 -3.48 1.05
CA GLN A 48 8.99 -3.90 -0.23
C GLN A 48 7.91 -4.06 -1.32
N ILE A 49 6.74 -4.56 -0.95
CA ILE A 49 5.60 -4.68 -1.86
C ILE A 49 5.16 -3.31 -2.35
N LEU A 50 4.98 -2.37 -1.42
CA LEU A 50 4.57 -1.00 -1.73
C LEU A 50 5.62 -0.23 -2.51
N ASP A 51 6.90 -0.41 -2.19
CA ASP A 51 8.01 0.19 -2.94
C ASP A 51 8.06 -0.33 -4.38
N SER A 52 7.95 -1.64 -4.56
CA SER A 52 7.90 -2.25 -5.88
C SER A 52 6.68 -1.80 -6.69
N LEU A 53 5.52 -1.78 -6.06
CA LEU A 53 4.29 -1.32 -6.70
C LEU A 53 4.39 0.13 -7.18
N CYS A 54 4.77 1.03 -6.29
CA CYS A 54 4.87 2.46 -6.61
C CYS A 54 5.95 2.73 -7.67
N GLY A 55 7.06 2.02 -7.62
CA GLY A 55 8.12 2.10 -8.63
C GLY A 55 7.62 1.68 -10.01
N GLN A 56 6.91 0.58 -10.11
CA GLN A 56 6.35 0.10 -11.38
C GLN A 56 5.23 1.01 -11.89
N ILE A 57 4.37 1.49 -11.02
CA ILE A 57 3.31 2.45 -11.38
C ILE A 57 3.92 3.71 -11.99
N GLN A 58 4.87 4.35 -11.31
CA GLN A 58 5.46 5.59 -11.79
C GLN A 58 6.27 5.38 -13.07
N HIS A 59 7.01 4.28 -13.17
CA HIS A 59 7.72 3.92 -14.40
C HIS A 59 6.77 3.76 -15.59
N HIS A 60 5.65 3.07 -15.41
CA HIS A 60 4.63 2.88 -16.45
C HIS A 60 4.03 4.23 -16.90
N ILE A 61 3.68 5.09 -15.96
CA ILE A 61 3.12 6.42 -16.25
C ILE A 61 4.12 7.25 -17.05
N ASP A 62 5.36 7.32 -16.61
CA ASP A 62 6.41 8.13 -17.23
C ASP A 62 6.72 7.61 -18.64
N TRP A 63 6.79 6.29 -18.82
CA TRP A 63 6.98 5.68 -20.13
C TRP A 63 5.82 5.99 -21.08
N LYS A 64 4.58 5.85 -20.64
CA LYS A 64 3.39 6.17 -21.46
C LYS A 64 3.36 7.64 -21.86
N GLN A 65 3.73 8.52 -20.95
CA GLN A 65 3.78 9.95 -21.22
C GLN A 65 4.89 10.28 -22.23
N GLU A 66 6.05 9.68 -22.10
CA GLU A 66 7.15 9.81 -23.07
C GLU A 66 6.75 9.32 -24.47
N GLN A 67 6.08 8.18 -24.58
CA GLN A 67 5.59 7.66 -25.85
C GLN A 67 4.64 8.64 -26.54
N LYS A 68 3.77 9.27 -25.77
CA LYS A 68 2.84 10.27 -26.28
C LYS A 68 3.55 11.56 -26.73
N GLU A 69 4.42 12.11 -25.89
CA GLU A 69 5.06 13.41 -26.13
C GLU A 69 6.14 13.36 -27.19
N LYS A 70 7.04 12.38 -27.15
CA LYS A 70 8.17 12.28 -28.09
C LYS A 70 7.80 11.60 -29.40
N TYR A 71 6.91 10.63 -29.38
CA TYR A 71 6.65 9.79 -30.54
C TYR A 71 5.20 9.87 -31.04
N GLY A 72 4.33 10.64 -30.39
CA GLY A 72 2.92 10.73 -30.74
C GLY A 72 2.14 9.40 -30.63
N ARG A 73 2.65 8.47 -29.80
CA ARG A 73 2.09 7.13 -29.64
C ARG A 73 1.23 7.03 -28.37
N GLY A 74 0.00 6.54 -28.53
CA GLY A 74 -0.91 6.28 -27.43
C GLY A 74 -1.51 7.53 -26.80
N ARG A 75 -2.23 7.35 -25.70
CA ARG A 75 -2.97 8.40 -24.99
C ARG A 75 -2.25 8.95 -23.76
N GLY A 76 -1.10 8.39 -23.40
CA GLY A 76 -0.48 8.63 -22.11
C GLY A 76 -1.19 7.84 -21.00
N CYS A 77 -0.83 8.13 -19.77
CA CYS A 77 -1.46 7.56 -18.59
C CYS A 77 -1.63 8.66 -17.55
N LYS A 78 -2.84 8.77 -16.98
CA LYS A 78 -3.10 9.73 -15.92
C LYS A 78 -2.32 9.38 -14.67
N GLN A 79 -1.68 10.38 -14.04
CA GLN A 79 -0.92 10.19 -12.81
C GLN A 79 -1.78 9.51 -11.74
N VAL A 80 -1.26 8.44 -11.17
CA VAL A 80 -1.85 7.80 -10.00
C VAL A 80 -1.60 8.67 -8.77
N VAL A 81 -2.66 8.89 -8.02
CA VAL A 81 -2.61 9.56 -6.72
C VAL A 81 -3.27 8.66 -5.70
N ALA A 82 -2.51 8.20 -4.72
CA ALA A 82 -3.01 7.37 -3.63
C ALA A 82 -3.93 8.20 -2.72
N VAL A 83 -5.09 7.63 -2.40
CA VAL A 83 -6.09 8.24 -1.52
C VAL A 83 -6.19 7.55 -0.16
N GLN A 84 -5.80 6.29 -0.08
CA GLN A 84 -5.67 5.54 1.16
C GLN A 84 -4.86 4.27 0.93
N VAL A 85 -3.94 3.97 1.83
CA VAL A 85 -3.21 2.69 1.86
C VAL A 85 -3.36 2.09 3.26
N LYS A 86 -3.96 0.91 3.33
CA LYS A 86 -4.28 0.29 4.62
C LYS A 86 -4.33 -1.23 4.59
N GLU A 87 -4.30 -1.82 5.77
CA GLU A 87 -4.75 -3.18 6.03
C GLU A 87 -6.28 -3.19 6.20
N LYS A 88 -6.93 -4.21 5.63
CA LYS A 88 -8.36 -4.48 5.82
C LYS A 88 -8.60 -5.99 5.78
N PHE A 89 -9.10 -6.54 6.86
CA PHE A 89 -9.34 -7.99 7.01
C PHE A 89 -8.11 -8.85 6.68
N GLY A 90 -6.92 -8.40 7.11
CA GLY A 90 -5.65 -9.05 6.84
C GLY A 90 -5.05 -8.76 5.46
N GLY A 91 -5.75 -8.08 4.59
CA GLY A 91 -5.31 -7.77 3.23
C GLY A 91 -4.85 -6.33 3.05
N LEU A 92 -3.89 -6.14 2.16
CA LEU A 92 -3.51 -4.82 1.68
C LEU A 92 -4.63 -4.22 0.83
N ARG A 93 -4.92 -2.95 1.04
CA ARG A 93 -5.76 -2.14 0.17
C ARG A 93 -5.02 -0.88 -0.25
N PHE A 94 -4.89 -0.72 -1.54
CA PHE A 94 -4.28 0.46 -2.16
C PHE A 94 -5.36 1.18 -2.98
N TYR A 95 -5.95 2.22 -2.38
CA TYR A 95 -6.97 3.03 -3.03
C TYR A 95 -6.32 4.23 -3.71
N TYR A 96 -6.68 4.48 -4.96
CA TYR A 96 -6.06 5.52 -5.78
C TYR A 96 -7.01 6.07 -6.85
N ASN A 97 -6.67 7.24 -7.36
CA ASN A 97 -7.26 7.85 -8.54
C ASN A 97 -6.22 7.85 -9.68
N GLY A 98 -6.69 7.91 -10.93
CA GLY A 98 -5.83 7.90 -12.10
C GLY A 98 -5.46 6.49 -12.55
N GLY A 99 -4.39 6.38 -13.34
CA GLY A 99 -3.93 5.11 -13.86
C GLY A 99 -4.69 4.57 -15.06
N ASP A 100 -4.42 3.33 -15.38
CA ASP A 100 -5.04 2.56 -16.46
C ASP A 100 -5.19 1.09 -16.05
N ASP A 101 -5.68 0.24 -16.97
CA ASP A 101 -5.91 -1.19 -16.69
C ASP A 101 -4.64 -1.95 -16.33
N VAL A 102 -3.48 -1.53 -16.85
CA VAL A 102 -2.18 -2.14 -16.49
C VAL A 102 -1.87 -1.87 -15.02
N ILE A 103 -2.09 -0.63 -14.57
CA ILE A 103 -1.89 -0.25 -13.18
C ILE A 103 -2.89 -0.97 -12.27
N ASP A 104 -4.14 -1.13 -12.68
CA ASP A 104 -5.12 -1.93 -11.93
C ASP A 104 -4.62 -3.37 -11.72
N GLY A 105 -4.01 -3.96 -12.75
CA GLY A 105 -3.39 -5.27 -12.65
C GLY A 105 -2.20 -5.30 -11.68
N MET A 106 -1.35 -4.28 -11.70
CA MET A 106 -0.23 -4.14 -10.76
C MET A 106 -0.71 -4.08 -9.31
N VAL A 107 -1.75 -3.30 -9.03
CA VAL A 107 -2.33 -3.16 -7.69
C VAL A 107 -2.92 -4.48 -7.22
N ARG A 108 -3.68 -5.18 -8.05
CA ARG A 108 -4.22 -6.51 -7.71
C ARG A 108 -3.12 -7.52 -7.40
N MET A 109 -2.04 -7.50 -8.17
CA MET A 109 -0.89 -8.37 -7.92
C MET A 109 -0.20 -8.04 -6.60
N ALA A 110 -0.01 -6.76 -6.28
CA ALA A 110 0.56 -6.33 -5.01
C ALA A 110 -0.31 -6.74 -3.81
N GLU A 111 -1.63 -6.59 -3.92
CA GLU A 111 -2.57 -7.02 -2.89
C GLU A 111 -2.56 -8.55 -2.71
N SER A 112 -2.44 -9.30 -3.79
CA SER A 112 -2.27 -10.76 -3.75
C SER A 112 -0.93 -11.19 -3.13
N TRP A 113 0.14 -10.47 -3.43
CA TRP A 113 1.45 -10.68 -2.82
C TRP A 113 1.39 -10.45 -1.31
N ALA A 114 0.78 -9.37 -0.88
CA ALA A 114 0.60 -9.05 0.54
C ALA A 114 -0.18 -10.13 1.30
N ALA A 115 -1.12 -10.82 0.66
CA ALA A 115 -1.88 -11.91 1.27
C ALA A 115 -1.03 -13.10 1.71
N ASN A 116 0.21 -13.21 1.22
CA ASN A 116 1.17 -14.25 1.55
C ASN A 116 2.44 -13.70 2.23
N THR A 117 2.41 -12.45 2.66
CA THR A 117 3.55 -11.76 3.25
C THR A 117 3.20 -11.27 4.65
N CYS A 118 4.01 -11.65 5.63
CA CYS A 118 3.84 -11.18 7.00
C CYS A 118 3.84 -9.66 7.06
N GLU A 119 2.79 -9.08 7.57
CA GLU A 119 2.64 -7.63 7.69
C GLU A 119 3.68 -7.00 8.62
N THR A 120 4.22 -7.79 9.55
CA THR A 120 5.19 -7.30 10.54
C THR A 120 6.61 -7.31 10.02
N CYS A 121 7.07 -8.40 9.38
CA CYS A 121 8.49 -8.57 9.02
C CYS A 121 8.77 -8.74 7.53
N GLY A 122 7.74 -8.96 6.70
CA GLY A 122 7.91 -9.15 5.26
C GLY A 122 8.32 -10.57 4.83
N GLU A 123 8.50 -11.50 5.76
CA GLU A 123 8.70 -12.91 5.45
C GLU A 123 7.41 -13.56 4.93
N LYS A 124 7.53 -14.76 4.39
CA LYS A 124 6.36 -15.53 3.97
C LYS A 124 5.40 -15.71 5.16
N GLY A 125 4.15 -15.34 4.94
CA GLY A 125 3.10 -15.43 5.94
C GLY A 125 1.86 -16.15 5.42
N GLN A 126 0.95 -16.37 6.34
CA GLN A 126 -0.36 -16.96 6.06
C GLN A 126 -1.45 -16.10 6.67
N HIS A 127 -2.59 -16.05 5.99
CA HIS A 127 -3.80 -15.44 6.55
C HIS A 127 -4.28 -16.24 7.75
N GLN A 128 -4.54 -15.55 8.83
CA GLN A 128 -4.97 -16.11 10.10
C GLN A 128 -6.12 -15.28 10.68
N VAL A 129 -6.87 -15.90 11.58
CA VAL A 129 -7.95 -15.24 12.32
C VAL A 129 -7.73 -15.52 13.81
N SER A 130 -7.68 -14.48 14.60
CA SER A 130 -7.61 -14.56 16.06
C SER A 130 -8.64 -13.63 16.67
N ASN A 131 -9.56 -14.17 17.50
CA ASN A 131 -10.64 -13.40 18.12
C ASN A 131 -11.43 -12.53 17.14
N GLY A 132 -11.72 -13.06 15.95
CA GLY A 132 -12.42 -12.34 14.88
C GLY A 132 -11.55 -11.35 14.09
N TRP A 133 -10.27 -11.16 14.45
CA TRP A 133 -9.33 -10.33 13.71
C TRP A 133 -8.58 -11.12 12.65
N HIS A 134 -8.68 -10.65 11.43
CA HIS A 134 -7.96 -11.16 10.29
C HIS A 134 -6.59 -10.50 10.19
N TYR A 135 -5.54 -11.27 9.95
CA TYR A 135 -4.17 -10.77 9.76
C TYR A 135 -3.34 -11.76 8.96
N VAL A 136 -2.22 -11.28 8.42
CA VAL A 136 -1.23 -12.13 7.74
C VAL A 136 0.07 -12.10 8.53
N ALA A 137 0.51 -13.26 8.97
CA ALA A 137 1.72 -13.39 9.76
C ALA A 137 2.52 -14.64 9.40
N CYS A 138 3.84 -14.54 9.59
CA CYS A 138 4.72 -15.69 9.63
C CYS A 138 4.57 -16.43 10.98
N GLU A 139 5.26 -17.54 11.13
CA GLU A 139 5.19 -18.34 12.35
C GLU A 139 5.61 -17.56 13.61
N GLU A 140 6.68 -16.74 13.51
CA GLU A 140 7.16 -15.93 14.63
C GLU A 140 6.21 -14.83 15.07
N HIS A 141 5.41 -14.29 14.14
CA HIS A 141 4.48 -13.20 14.40
C HIS A 141 3.02 -13.64 14.52
N THR A 142 2.78 -14.95 14.55
CA THR A 142 1.46 -15.49 14.84
C THR A 142 1.06 -15.14 16.27
N ARG A 143 -0.14 -14.58 16.42
CA ARG A 143 -0.69 -14.23 17.74
C ARG A 143 -0.92 -15.51 18.54
N LYS A 144 -0.31 -15.60 19.70
CA LYS A 144 -0.57 -16.69 20.66
C LYS A 144 -1.97 -16.43 21.23
N VAL A 145 -2.81 -17.45 21.18
CA VAL A 145 -4.05 -17.44 21.96
C VAL A 145 -3.60 -17.53 23.42
N GLU A 146 -3.85 -16.49 24.20
CA GLU A 146 -3.77 -16.60 25.65
C GLU A 146 -4.88 -17.57 26.04
N GLU A 147 -4.51 -18.77 26.44
CA GLU A 147 -5.45 -19.67 27.11
C GLU A 147 -5.75 -18.98 28.45
N ASP A 148 -6.92 -18.41 28.58
CA ASP A 148 -7.43 -17.97 29.86
C ASP A 148 -7.54 -19.22 30.74
N GLU A 149 -6.65 -19.33 31.75
CA GLU A 149 -6.76 -20.29 32.82
C GLU A 149 -7.96 -19.97 33.73
#